data_03d18f28625b29bdd3251d1b22c5208e
#
_entry.id   03d18f28625b29bdd3251d1b22c5208e
#
_cell.length_a   1.000
_cell.length_b   1.000
_cell.length_c   1.000
_cell.angle_alpha   90.00
_cell.angle_beta   90.00
_cell.angle_gamma   90.00
#
_symmetry.space_group_name_H-M   'P 1'
#
loop_
_entity.id
_entity.type
_entity.pdbx_description
1 polymer ?
#
loop_
_entity_poly.entity_id
_entity_poly.type
_entity_poly.pdbx_seq_one_letter_code
_entity_poly.pdbx_strand_id
1 'polypeptide(L)'
;PAVMLVNPSELKGRKCPETWEDLLSPEFEKSISIPMGDLDLYNAALITLHSRFGYDGIRKLKNNFLDSLHPSQMLKADKLKANKPAITIIPYFFTKMLPERSKMFVNWPKDGAIISPIFMLIKNRESASLDKTAKFLSSKETGEILSKQGYFPSVHPDVENNVEDRKFLWAGWDYLYENDIDQILDNCTKIL
;
A
#
# COMPACT_ATOMS: atom_id res chain seq x y z
N PRO A 1 2.87 -1.14 4.66
CA PRO A 1 1.83 -1.73 3.82
C PRO A 1 0.92 -0.67 3.21
N ALA A 2 0.21 -1.04 2.12
CA ALA A 2 -0.82 -0.23 1.50
C ALA A 2 -2.18 -0.52 2.11
N VAL A 3 -2.95 0.54 2.36
CA VAL A 3 -4.32 0.50 2.87
C VAL A 3 -5.23 1.38 2.03
N MET A 4 -6.51 1.34 2.28
CA MET A 4 -7.50 2.20 1.66
C MET A 4 -7.81 3.39 2.56
N LEU A 5 -7.64 4.60 2.10
CA LEU A 5 -8.16 5.80 2.74
C LEU A 5 -9.50 6.14 2.08
N VAL A 6 -10.57 6.09 2.85
CA VAL A 6 -11.94 6.25 2.37
C VAL A 6 -12.44 7.67 2.61
N ASN A 7 -12.97 8.29 1.58
CA ASN A 7 -13.68 9.56 1.66
C ASN A 7 -15.20 9.29 1.63
N PRO A 8 -15.88 9.30 2.81
CA PRO A 8 -17.28 8.90 2.88
C PRO A 8 -18.22 9.82 2.08
N SER A 9 -17.85 11.10 1.90
CA SER A 9 -18.67 12.03 1.11
C SER A 9 -18.69 11.68 -0.39
N GLU A 10 -17.64 11.02 -0.90
CA GLU A 10 -17.52 10.62 -2.29
C GLU A 10 -17.98 9.18 -2.54
N LEU A 11 -18.30 8.42 -1.50
CA LEU A 11 -18.97 7.13 -1.67
C LEU A 11 -20.37 7.30 -2.28
N LYS A 12 -21.06 8.42 -2.03
CA LYS A 12 -22.36 8.75 -2.64
C LYS A 12 -23.40 7.63 -2.50
N GLY A 13 -23.44 7.01 -1.31
CA GLY A 13 -24.34 5.91 -0.99
C GLY A 13 -23.84 4.51 -1.38
N ARG A 14 -22.69 4.39 -2.05
CA ARG A 14 -22.06 3.10 -2.32
C ARG A 14 -21.55 2.47 -1.02
N LYS A 15 -21.53 1.14 -0.98
CA LYS A 15 -20.92 0.42 0.14
C LYS A 15 -19.41 0.70 0.17
N CYS A 16 -18.85 0.82 1.37
CA CYS A 16 -17.41 0.89 1.54
C CYS A 16 -16.77 -0.44 1.08
N PRO A 17 -15.74 -0.41 0.23
CA PRO A 17 -15.07 -1.64 -0.21
C PRO A 17 -14.40 -2.31 0.98
N GLU A 18 -14.56 -3.63 1.11
CA GLU A 18 -14.00 -4.41 2.21
C GLU A 18 -12.76 -5.22 1.80
N THR A 19 -12.60 -5.46 0.50
CA THR A 19 -11.50 -6.25 -0.09
C THR A 19 -10.90 -5.52 -1.28
N TRP A 20 -9.74 -5.97 -1.75
CA TRP A 20 -9.15 -5.45 -3.00
C TRP A 20 -10.01 -5.79 -4.23
N GLU A 21 -10.72 -6.91 -4.21
CA GLU A 21 -11.64 -7.27 -5.29
C GLU A 21 -12.80 -6.28 -5.41
N ASP A 22 -13.32 -5.77 -4.30
CA ASP A 22 -14.39 -4.78 -4.31
C ASP A 22 -14.00 -3.51 -5.08
N LEU A 23 -12.70 -3.12 -5.05
CA LEU A 23 -12.20 -1.98 -5.84
C LEU A 23 -12.26 -2.20 -7.35
N LEU A 24 -12.42 -3.44 -7.79
CA LEU A 24 -12.55 -3.79 -9.22
C LEU A 24 -14.00 -3.77 -9.70
N SER A 25 -14.95 -3.50 -8.80
CA SER A 25 -16.37 -3.36 -9.13
C SER A 25 -16.60 -2.11 -9.98
N PRO A 26 -17.46 -2.16 -11.02
CA PRO A 26 -17.85 -1.00 -11.81
C PRO A 26 -18.48 0.15 -11.00
N GLU A 27 -18.94 -0.12 -9.78
CA GLU A 27 -19.46 0.91 -8.87
C GLU A 27 -18.43 1.99 -8.56
N PHE A 28 -17.13 1.67 -8.62
CA PHE A 28 -16.04 2.57 -8.34
C PHE A 28 -15.45 3.24 -9.58
N GLU A 29 -16.17 3.22 -10.73
CA GLU A 29 -15.72 3.88 -11.94
C GLU A 29 -15.29 5.33 -11.64
N LYS A 30 -14.06 5.68 -12.07
CA LYS A 30 -13.46 7.00 -11.87
C LYS A 30 -13.52 7.52 -10.41
N SER A 31 -13.27 6.63 -9.46
CA SER A 31 -13.38 6.95 -8.03
C SER A 31 -12.13 6.60 -7.20
N ILE A 32 -11.12 5.98 -7.79
CA ILE A 32 -9.94 5.49 -7.09
C ILE A 32 -8.71 6.31 -7.46
N SER A 33 -7.92 6.71 -6.46
CA SER A 33 -6.60 7.32 -6.63
C SER A 33 -5.49 6.36 -6.16
N ILE A 34 -4.40 6.33 -6.93
CA ILE A 34 -3.21 5.51 -6.64
C ILE A 34 -1.97 6.41 -6.73
N PRO A 35 -0.97 6.26 -5.85
CA PRO A 35 0.23 7.09 -5.85
C PRO A 35 1.25 6.63 -6.91
N MET A 36 1.00 6.88 -8.19
CA MET A 36 1.91 6.46 -9.27
C MET A 36 3.34 7.03 -9.15
N GLY A 37 3.53 8.10 -8.38
CA GLY A 37 4.86 8.66 -8.09
C GLY A 37 5.60 7.98 -6.93
N ASP A 38 4.94 7.08 -6.17
CA ASP A 38 5.55 6.25 -5.14
C ASP A 38 5.80 4.85 -5.74
N LEU A 39 6.92 4.71 -6.43
CA LEU A 39 7.24 3.51 -7.23
C LEU A 39 7.18 2.23 -6.41
N ASP A 40 7.65 2.23 -5.16
CA ASP A 40 7.70 1.02 -4.34
C ASP A 40 6.31 0.52 -3.99
N LEU A 41 5.42 1.41 -3.53
CA LEU A 41 4.04 1.05 -3.22
C LEU A 41 3.24 0.74 -4.47
N TYR A 42 3.41 1.53 -5.52
CA TYR A 42 2.74 1.34 -6.80
C TYR A 42 3.07 -0.03 -7.40
N ASN A 43 4.36 -0.37 -7.48
CA ASN A 43 4.81 -1.65 -7.99
C ASN A 43 4.32 -2.82 -7.12
N ALA A 44 4.41 -2.70 -5.80
CA ALA A 44 3.91 -3.73 -4.88
C ALA A 44 2.39 -3.95 -5.05
N ALA A 45 1.62 -2.87 -5.22
CA ALA A 45 0.19 -2.97 -5.47
C ALA A 45 -0.12 -3.64 -6.81
N LEU A 46 0.56 -3.25 -7.90
CA LEU A 46 0.36 -3.85 -9.22
C LEU A 46 0.71 -5.34 -9.23
N ILE A 47 1.87 -5.72 -8.70
CA ILE A 47 2.31 -7.11 -8.62
C ILE A 47 1.30 -7.95 -7.84
N THR A 48 0.88 -7.46 -6.66
CA THR A 48 -0.04 -8.18 -5.79
C THR A 48 -1.44 -8.30 -6.40
N LEU A 49 -1.94 -7.23 -7.01
CA LEU A 49 -3.25 -7.27 -7.69
C LEU A 49 -3.20 -8.14 -8.94
N HIS A 50 -2.10 -8.08 -9.71
CA HIS A 50 -1.91 -8.95 -10.87
C HIS A 50 -1.80 -10.42 -10.47
N SER A 51 -1.09 -10.76 -9.39
CA SER A 51 -0.97 -12.15 -8.92
C SER A 51 -2.33 -12.77 -8.57
N ARG A 52 -3.30 -11.95 -8.16
CA ARG A 52 -4.64 -12.41 -7.76
C ARG A 52 -5.68 -12.35 -8.86
N PHE A 53 -5.63 -11.32 -9.69
CA PHE A 53 -6.71 -10.97 -10.60
C PHE A 53 -6.26 -10.89 -12.07
N GLY A 54 -4.98 -11.12 -12.34
CA GLY A 54 -4.40 -11.05 -13.68
C GLY A 54 -4.55 -9.66 -14.33
N TYR A 55 -4.28 -9.60 -15.63
CA TYR A 55 -4.45 -8.36 -16.38
C TYR A 55 -5.89 -7.86 -16.47
N ASP A 56 -6.87 -8.75 -16.32
CA ASP A 56 -8.29 -8.34 -16.29
C ASP A 56 -8.60 -7.53 -15.04
N GLY A 57 -8.03 -7.89 -13.89
CA GLY A 57 -8.11 -7.07 -12.69
C GLY A 57 -7.50 -5.69 -12.89
N ILE A 58 -6.33 -5.62 -13.54
CA ILE A 58 -5.67 -4.34 -13.84
C ILE A 58 -6.51 -3.47 -14.78
N ARG A 59 -7.15 -4.06 -15.81
CA ARG A 59 -8.09 -3.33 -16.69
C ARG A 59 -9.31 -2.79 -15.95
N LYS A 60 -9.87 -3.57 -15.03
CA LYS A 60 -10.98 -3.10 -14.16
C LYS A 60 -10.51 -1.95 -13.26
N LEU A 61 -9.33 -2.07 -12.65
CA LEU A 61 -8.73 -1.01 -11.85
C LEU A 61 -8.54 0.28 -12.67
N LYS A 62 -8.08 0.18 -13.92
CA LYS A 62 -7.97 1.33 -14.84
C LYS A 62 -9.32 2.05 -15.04
N ASN A 63 -10.40 1.32 -15.25
CA ASN A 63 -11.72 1.93 -15.42
C ASN A 63 -12.13 2.71 -14.15
N ASN A 64 -11.72 2.22 -13.01
CA ASN A 64 -12.01 2.81 -11.70
C ASN A 64 -11.00 3.90 -11.29
N PHE A 65 -9.86 3.98 -11.98
CA PHE A 65 -8.84 4.99 -11.73
C PHE A 65 -9.34 6.39 -12.11
N LEU A 66 -9.23 7.31 -11.16
CA LEU A 66 -9.63 8.71 -11.33
C LEU A 66 -8.42 9.59 -11.62
N ASP A 67 -7.42 9.55 -10.75
CA ASP A 67 -6.25 10.42 -10.81
C ASP A 67 -5.10 9.86 -9.97
N SER A 68 -3.88 10.29 -10.24
CA SER A 68 -2.72 10.04 -9.41
C SER A 68 -2.44 11.24 -8.52
N LEU A 69 -2.44 11.00 -7.22
CA LEU A 69 -2.13 12.03 -6.23
C LEU A 69 -0.83 11.68 -5.49
N HIS A 70 -0.03 12.70 -5.19
CA HIS A 70 1.07 12.52 -4.28
C HIS A 70 0.52 12.20 -2.86
N PRO A 71 1.15 11.32 -2.07
CA PRO A 71 0.63 10.92 -0.74
C PRO A 71 0.26 12.10 0.18
N SER A 72 1.02 13.20 0.14
CA SER A 72 0.68 14.41 0.91
C SER A 72 -0.61 15.12 0.45
N GLN A 73 -1.00 14.96 -0.82
CA GLN A 73 -2.26 15.48 -1.35
C GLN A 73 -3.42 14.54 -1.01
N MET A 74 -3.15 13.23 -0.98
CA MET A 74 -4.12 12.20 -0.62
C MET A 74 -4.73 12.43 0.76
N LEU A 75 -3.92 12.88 1.73
CA LEU A 75 -4.37 13.22 3.09
C LEU A 75 -5.34 14.43 3.14
N LYS A 76 -5.46 15.15 2.04
CA LYS A 76 -6.35 16.32 1.89
C LYS A 76 -7.33 16.13 0.73
N ALA A 77 -7.55 14.89 0.30
CA ALA A 77 -8.39 14.58 -0.85
C ALA A 77 -9.85 15.08 -0.68
N ASP A 78 -10.34 15.12 0.57
CA ASP A 78 -11.64 15.69 0.93
C ASP A 78 -11.75 17.21 0.65
N LYS A 79 -10.61 17.92 0.57
CA LYS A 79 -10.53 19.36 0.34
C LYS A 79 -10.22 19.75 -1.11
N LEU A 80 -10.00 18.79 -1.99
CA LEU A 80 -9.79 19.08 -3.41
C LEU A 80 -11.02 19.80 -4.00
N LYS A 81 -10.78 20.70 -4.96
CA LYS A 81 -11.87 21.43 -5.65
C LYS A 81 -12.59 20.54 -6.67
N ALA A 82 -11.85 19.66 -7.32
CA ALA A 82 -12.34 18.73 -8.35
C ALA A 82 -11.63 17.38 -8.20
N ASN A 83 -12.11 16.34 -8.86
CA ASN A 83 -11.52 15.01 -8.91
C ASN A 83 -11.23 14.43 -7.51
N LYS A 84 -12.24 14.49 -6.64
CA LYS A 84 -12.14 13.90 -5.30
C LYS A 84 -12.30 12.39 -5.39
N PRO A 85 -11.28 11.58 -5.06
CA PRO A 85 -11.44 10.15 -5.02
C PRO A 85 -12.34 9.72 -3.85
N ALA A 86 -13.12 8.69 -4.06
CA ALA A 86 -13.84 8.00 -2.97
C ALA A 86 -12.88 7.12 -2.18
N ILE A 87 -11.93 6.50 -2.87
CA ILE A 87 -10.92 5.61 -2.29
C ILE A 87 -9.54 6.05 -2.76
N THR A 88 -8.62 6.12 -1.83
CA THR A 88 -7.20 6.37 -2.11
C THR A 88 -6.37 5.20 -1.58
N ILE A 89 -5.57 4.58 -2.44
CA ILE A 89 -4.59 3.58 -2.02
C ILE A 89 -3.37 4.35 -1.50
N ILE A 90 -3.03 4.17 -0.23
CA ILE A 90 -2.02 4.98 0.47
C ILE A 90 -1.12 4.12 1.35
N PRO A 91 0.19 4.45 1.49
CA PRO A 91 1.02 3.81 2.49
C PRO A 91 0.47 4.07 3.91
N TYR A 92 0.39 3.01 4.72
CA TYR A 92 -0.21 3.09 6.06
C TYR A 92 0.45 4.15 6.95
N PHE A 93 1.76 4.31 6.87
CA PHE A 93 2.48 5.30 7.70
C PHE A 93 2.03 6.75 7.41
N PHE A 94 1.60 7.07 6.18
CA PHE A 94 1.07 8.41 5.88
C PHE A 94 -0.24 8.68 6.60
N THR A 95 -1.01 7.66 6.92
CA THR A 95 -2.30 7.85 7.61
C THR A 95 -2.16 8.45 9.00
N LYS A 96 -0.97 8.34 9.60
CA LYS A 96 -0.63 9.01 10.87
C LYS A 96 -0.73 10.53 10.79
N MET A 97 -0.53 11.09 9.59
CA MET A 97 -0.60 12.53 9.34
C MET A 97 -2.00 12.99 8.92
N LEU A 98 -3.00 12.10 8.95
CA LEU A 98 -4.37 12.46 8.63
C LEU A 98 -4.86 13.50 9.65
N PRO A 99 -5.38 14.67 9.20
CA PRO A 99 -5.86 15.69 10.12
C PRO A 99 -7.01 15.15 10.99
N GLU A 100 -6.99 15.44 12.29
CA GLU A 100 -8.03 15.01 13.25
C GLU A 100 -9.45 15.43 12.82
N ARG A 101 -9.57 16.54 12.10
CA ARG A 101 -10.85 17.05 11.58
C ARG A 101 -11.27 16.44 10.25
N SER A 102 -10.45 15.55 9.70
CA SER A 102 -10.81 14.85 8.47
C SER A 102 -11.96 13.90 8.72
N LYS A 103 -12.89 13.85 7.75
CA LYS A 103 -13.95 12.84 7.74
C LYS A 103 -13.51 11.54 7.07
N MET A 104 -12.35 11.57 6.42
CA MET A 104 -11.75 10.37 5.82
C MET A 104 -11.30 9.42 6.93
N PHE A 105 -11.38 8.14 6.65
CA PHE A 105 -10.95 7.10 7.58
C PHE A 105 -10.16 6.00 6.88
N VAL A 106 -9.30 5.34 7.65
CA VAL A 106 -8.50 4.22 7.16
C VAL A 106 -9.36 2.95 7.18
N ASN A 107 -9.48 2.32 6.03
CA ASN A 107 -10.05 1.00 5.91
C ASN A 107 -8.94 -0.01 5.63
N TRP A 108 -8.80 -0.99 6.51
CA TRP A 108 -7.88 -2.10 6.33
C TRP A 108 -8.62 -3.23 5.61
N PRO A 109 -8.18 -3.65 4.41
CA PRO A 109 -8.88 -4.67 3.65
C PRO A 109 -8.95 -6.01 4.41
N LYS A 110 -10.10 -6.67 4.38
CA LYS A 110 -10.32 -7.98 5.05
C LYS A 110 -9.42 -9.08 4.51
N ASP A 111 -9.03 -8.98 3.24
CA ASP A 111 -8.10 -9.88 2.57
C ASP A 111 -6.63 -9.51 2.79
N GLY A 112 -6.37 -8.39 3.46
CA GLY A 112 -5.05 -7.96 3.95
C GLY A 112 -4.53 -6.68 3.30
N ALA A 113 -3.76 -5.88 4.05
CA ALA A 113 -3.05 -4.74 3.49
C ALA A 113 -1.87 -5.23 2.63
N ILE A 114 -1.68 -4.63 1.45
CA ILE A 114 -0.60 -5.04 0.53
C ILE A 114 0.75 -4.68 1.12
N ILE A 115 1.65 -5.66 1.20
CA ILE A 115 3.01 -5.46 1.69
C ILE A 115 3.87 -4.84 0.59
N SER A 116 4.58 -3.76 0.95
CA SER A 116 5.77 -3.28 0.27
C SER A 116 6.93 -3.49 1.24
N PRO A 117 7.74 -4.56 1.07
CA PRO A 117 8.77 -4.90 2.03
C PRO A 117 9.96 -3.95 1.94
N ILE A 118 10.54 -3.63 3.10
CA ILE A 118 11.78 -2.86 3.18
C ILE A 118 12.91 -3.86 3.43
N PHE A 119 13.91 -3.85 2.56
CA PHE A 119 15.07 -4.73 2.63
C PHE A 119 16.32 -3.97 3.02
N MET A 120 17.20 -4.63 3.76
CA MET A 120 18.55 -4.18 4.00
C MET A 120 19.52 -5.12 3.29
N LEU A 121 20.32 -4.56 2.37
CA LEU A 121 21.37 -5.30 1.67
C LEU A 121 22.73 -4.87 2.20
N ILE A 122 23.58 -5.84 2.58
CA ILE A 122 24.93 -5.61 3.05
C ILE A 122 25.89 -6.11 1.98
N LYS A 123 26.69 -5.19 1.41
CA LYS A 123 27.60 -5.50 0.31
C LYS A 123 28.78 -6.40 0.73
N ASN A 124 29.29 -6.27 1.96
CA ASN A 124 30.41 -7.04 2.45
C ASN A 124 30.25 -7.36 3.94
N ARG A 125 30.31 -8.66 4.27
CA ARG A 125 30.19 -9.13 5.66
C ARG A 125 31.49 -9.09 6.47
N GLU A 126 32.61 -8.76 5.84
CA GLU A 126 33.93 -8.76 6.50
C GLU A 126 34.19 -7.49 7.35
N SER A 127 33.31 -6.50 7.31
CA SER A 127 33.46 -5.26 8.08
C SER A 127 32.70 -5.33 9.40
N ALA A 128 33.39 -5.37 10.51
CA ALA A 128 32.79 -5.36 11.85
C ALA A 128 31.89 -4.14 12.13
N SER A 129 32.15 -3.01 11.45
CA SER A 129 31.31 -1.81 11.55
C SER A 129 29.97 -1.97 10.83
N LEU A 130 29.96 -2.62 9.66
CA LEU A 130 28.74 -2.94 8.91
C LEU A 130 27.88 -3.93 9.68
N ASP A 131 28.49 -4.94 10.31
CA ASP A 131 27.78 -5.91 11.14
C ASP A 131 27.09 -5.25 12.35
N LYS A 132 27.76 -4.31 13.01
CA LYS A 132 27.17 -3.55 14.11
C LYS A 132 25.98 -2.72 13.65
N THR A 133 26.12 -2.03 12.51
CA THR A 133 25.04 -1.21 11.94
C THR A 133 23.85 -2.09 11.53
N ALA A 134 24.12 -3.21 10.88
CA ALA A 134 23.06 -4.13 10.48
C ALA A 134 22.31 -4.71 11.69
N LYS A 135 23.04 -5.14 12.72
CA LYS A 135 22.47 -5.63 13.98
C LYS A 135 21.62 -4.57 14.68
N PHE A 136 22.08 -3.31 14.70
CA PHE A 136 21.31 -2.21 15.26
C PHE A 136 20.02 -1.95 14.46
N LEU A 137 20.11 -1.85 13.13
CA LEU A 137 18.93 -1.60 12.27
C LEU A 137 17.92 -2.74 12.30
N SER A 138 18.36 -3.98 12.54
CA SER A 138 17.49 -5.15 12.70
C SER A 138 17.14 -5.47 14.15
N SER A 139 17.51 -4.62 15.11
CA SER A 139 17.26 -4.85 16.52
C SER A 139 15.79 -4.65 16.90
N LYS A 140 15.41 -5.21 18.05
CA LYS A 140 14.10 -5.01 18.65
C LYS A 140 13.79 -3.53 18.87
N GLU A 141 14.75 -2.76 19.39
CA GLU A 141 14.59 -1.33 19.68
C GLU A 141 14.27 -0.54 18.42
N THR A 142 14.98 -0.78 17.32
CA THR A 142 14.69 -0.16 16.03
C THR A 142 13.32 -0.59 15.51
N GLY A 143 12.99 -1.88 15.61
CA GLY A 143 11.69 -2.40 15.23
C GLY A 143 10.54 -1.78 16.00
N GLU A 144 10.69 -1.58 17.31
CA GLU A 144 9.67 -0.92 18.15
C GLU A 144 9.46 0.55 17.76
N ILE A 145 10.54 1.29 17.49
CA ILE A 145 10.44 2.68 17.03
C ILE A 145 9.70 2.74 15.70
N LEU A 146 10.11 1.92 14.73
CA LEU A 146 9.50 1.88 13.41
C LEU A 146 8.02 1.48 13.47
N SER A 147 7.68 0.46 14.26
CA SER A 147 6.31 -0.02 14.39
C SER A 147 5.42 0.98 15.12
N LYS A 148 5.81 1.40 16.32
CA LYS A 148 4.96 2.22 17.20
C LYS A 148 4.90 3.69 16.76
N GLN A 149 6.03 4.24 16.30
CA GLN A 149 6.12 5.65 15.93
C GLN A 149 5.99 5.89 14.42
N GLY A 150 6.47 4.96 13.61
CA GLY A 150 6.51 5.10 12.16
C GLY A 150 5.36 4.43 11.41
N TYR A 151 4.57 3.55 12.05
CA TYR A 151 3.57 2.70 11.40
C TYR A 151 4.16 1.77 10.33
N PHE A 152 5.43 1.37 10.54
CA PHE A 152 6.10 0.33 9.78
C PHE A 152 6.14 -0.94 10.62
N PRO A 153 5.25 -1.92 10.38
CA PRO A 153 5.27 -3.17 11.13
C PRO A 153 6.62 -3.87 10.99
N SER A 154 7.20 -4.27 12.12
CA SER A 154 8.49 -4.95 12.18
C SER A 154 8.32 -6.45 11.97
N VAL A 155 9.29 -7.07 11.30
CA VAL A 155 9.40 -8.54 11.20
C VAL A 155 10.20 -9.15 12.36
N HIS A 156 10.72 -8.34 13.28
CA HIS A 156 11.45 -8.84 14.44
C HIS A 156 10.48 -9.58 15.38
N PRO A 157 10.80 -10.82 15.80
CA PRO A 157 9.84 -11.69 16.52
C PRO A 157 9.39 -11.15 17.88
N ASP A 158 10.24 -10.35 18.56
CA ASP A 158 9.94 -9.80 19.89
C ASP A 158 9.32 -8.39 19.84
N VAL A 159 8.93 -7.92 18.67
CA VAL A 159 8.28 -6.60 18.50
C VAL A 159 6.78 -6.77 18.41
N GLU A 160 6.06 -6.18 19.37
CA GLU A 160 4.61 -6.03 19.29
C GLU A 160 4.25 -4.94 18.27
N ASN A 161 3.56 -5.33 17.23
CA ASN A 161 3.09 -4.42 16.19
C ASN A 161 1.67 -3.91 16.49
N ASN A 162 1.38 -2.67 16.18
CA ASN A 162 0.03 -2.08 16.34
C ASN A 162 -1.00 -2.63 15.33
N VAL A 163 -0.70 -3.74 14.69
CA VAL A 163 -1.49 -4.34 13.60
C VAL A 163 -1.67 -5.86 13.79
N GLU A 164 -1.54 -6.36 15.02
CA GLU A 164 -1.43 -7.79 15.36
C GLU A 164 -2.59 -8.65 14.86
N ASP A 165 -3.82 -8.15 14.92
CA ASP A 165 -5.01 -8.87 14.45
C ASP A 165 -5.32 -8.64 12.98
N ARG A 166 -4.46 -7.94 12.24
CA ARG A 166 -4.72 -7.53 10.85
C ARG A 166 -4.00 -8.42 9.86
N LYS A 167 -4.68 -8.73 8.77
CA LYS A 167 -4.10 -9.52 7.69
C LYS A 167 -3.21 -8.67 6.81
N PHE A 168 -2.19 -9.32 6.26
CA PHE A 168 -1.33 -8.79 5.22
C PHE A 168 -1.49 -9.61 3.94
N LEU A 169 -1.26 -8.96 2.82
CA LEU A 169 -1.37 -9.54 1.50
C LEU A 169 -0.07 -9.31 0.74
N TRP A 170 0.47 -10.36 0.15
CA TRP A 170 1.68 -10.31 -0.64
C TRP A 170 1.62 -11.38 -1.75
N ALA A 171 2.23 -11.06 -2.91
CA ALA A 171 2.29 -11.99 -4.02
C ALA A 171 3.05 -13.29 -3.71
N GLY A 172 4.03 -13.22 -2.79
CA GLY A 172 4.86 -14.37 -2.40
C GLY A 172 6.12 -14.53 -3.25
N TRP A 173 7.11 -15.23 -2.70
CA TRP A 173 8.37 -15.49 -3.39
C TRP A 173 8.18 -16.37 -4.62
N ASP A 174 7.33 -17.38 -4.56
CA ASP A 174 7.08 -18.30 -5.69
C ASP A 174 6.60 -17.52 -6.90
N TYR A 175 5.62 -16.61 -6.71
CA TYR A 175 5.14 -15.75 -7.77
C TYR A 175 6.25 -14.86 -8.36
N LEU A 176 7.12 -14.30 -7.52
CA LEU A 176 8.22 -13.43 -7.95
C LEU A 176 9.30 -14.20 -8.72
N TYR A 177 9.56 -15.46 -8.39
CA TYR A 177 10.57 -16.28 -9.05
C TYR A 177 10.07 -16.94 -10.33
N GLU A 178 8.79 -17.25 -10.42
CA GLU A 178 8.19 -17.94 -11.55
C GLU A 178 7.77 -17.01 -12.68
N ASN A 179 7.78 -15.70 -12.46
CA ASN A 179 7.29 -14.71 -13.41
C ASN A 179 8.35 -13.65 -13.77
N ASP A 180 8.26 -13.12 -14.98
CA ASP A 180 9.01 -11.93 -15.39
C ASP A 180 8.33 -10.67 -14.83
N ILE A 181 8.81 -10.21 -13.68
CA ILE A 181 8.22 -9.11 -12.93
C ILE A 181 8.34 -7.79 -13.67
N ASP A 182 9.45 -7.56 -14.36
CA ASP A 182 9.66 -6.34 -15.16
C ASP A 182 8.65 -6.27 -16.30
N GLN A 183 8.43 -7.39 -16.99
CA GLN A 183 7.43 -7.47 -18.07
C GLN A 183 6.00 -7.28 -17.52
N ILE A 184 5.68 -7.85 -16.36
CA ILE A 184 4.37 -7.68 -15.72
C ILE A 184 4.13 -6.22 -15.36
N LEU A 185 5.10 -5.55 -14.73
CA LEU A 185 5.01 -4.15 -14.35
C LEU A 185 4.86 -3.24 -15.58
N ASP A 186 5.65 -3.46 -16.61
CA ASP A 186 5.56 -2.74 -17.87
C ASP A 186 4.18 -2.86 -18.51
N ASN A 187 3.63 -4.07 -18.55
CA ASN A 187 2.32 -4.31 -19.11
C ASN A 187 1.20 -3.68 -18.25
N CYS A 188 1.30 -3.81 -16.92
CA CYS A 188 0.33 -3.18 -16.01
C CYS A 188 0.36 -1.65 -16.15
N THR A 189 1.55 -1.05 -16.25
CA THR A 189 1.72 0.40 -16.42
C THR A 189 1.17 0.89 -17.76
N LYS A 190 1.31 0.09 -18.85
CA LYS A 190 0.70 0.42 -20.15
C LYS A 190 -0.82 0.31 -20.14
N ILE A 191 -1.37 -0.53 -19.29
CA ILE A 191 -2.82 -0.66 -19.13
C ILE A 191 -3.39 0.53 -18.36
N LEU A 192 -2.74 0.97 -17.27
CA LEU A 192 -3.20 2.10 -16.44
C LEU A 192 -2.99 3.46 -17.09
#